data_57bd1fa02eb4cede642e9e3ae2845828
#
_entry.id   57bd1fa02eb4cede642e9e3ae2845828
#
_cell.length_a   1.000
_cell.length_b   1.000
_cell.length_c   1.000
_cell.angle_alpha   90.00
_cell.angle_beta   90.00
_cell.angle_gamma   90.00
#
_symmetry.space_group_name_H-M   'P 1'
#
loop_
_entity.id
_entity.type
_entity.pdbx_description
1 polymer ?
#
loop_
_entity_poly.entity_id
_entity_poly.type
_entity_poly.pdbx_seq_one_letter_code
_entity_poly.pdbx_strand_id
1 'polypeptide(L)'
;GLDGLLQMFDVPVYVHEEEKELIEDAVLNQSKTYTEGYVFTKAQYVKDGQMLNLIGYDFQVIHTPGHTKGSACYYVKEEEVLFSGDTLFYASVGRTDFPTGSTSALIRSIKEKLMCLPDETIVYPGHMGATSIGYERQQNPFIQ
;
A
#
# COMPACT_ATOMS: atom_id res chain seq x y z
N GLY A 1 10.88 10.52 10.25
CA GLY A 1 10.18 9.26 10.32
C GLY A 1 11.05 8.04 10.03
N LEU A 2 11.19 7.66 8.75
CA LEU A 2 11.84 6.39 8.37
C LEU A 2 13.28 6.27 8.85
N ASP A 3 14.11 7.31 8.65
CA ASP A 3 15.51 7.30 9.10
C ASP A 3 15.63 7.15 10.63
N GLY A 4 14.76 7.82 11.39
CA GLY A 4 14.73 7.67 12.84
C GLY A 4 14.39 6.24 13.28
N LEU A 5 13.45 5.59 12.56
CA LEU A 5 13.11 4.19 12.81
C LEU A 5 14.32 3.28 12.52
N LEU A 6 15.00 3.48 11.39
CA LEU A 6 16.15 2.68 10.97
C LEU A 6 17.42 2.91 11.81
N GLN A 7 17.50 4.06 12.51
CA GLN A 7 18.55 4.28 13.53
C GLN A 7 18.30 3.46 14.81
N MET A 8 17.06 3.15 15.12
CA MET A 8 16.67 2.40 16.32
C MET A 8 16.59 0.90 16.06
N PHE A 9 16.23 0.48 14.85
CA PHE A 9 15.98 -0.91 14.49
C PHE A 9 16.67 -1.26 13.18
N ASP A 10 17.38 -2.37 13.18
CA ASP A 10 17.96 -2.96 11.95
C ASP A 10 16.90 -3.82 11.26
N VAL A 11 16.04 -3.17 10.49
CA VAL A 11 14.94 -3.83 9.79
C VAL A 11 14.97 -3.51 8.30
N PRO A 12 14.63 -4.45 7.42
CA PRO A 12 14.52 -4.19 5.99
C PRO A 12 13.29 -3.34 5.67
N VAL A 13 13.39 -2.52 4.62
CA VAL A 13 12.28 -1.75 4.06
C VAL A 13 11.95 -2.31 2.69
N TYR A 14 10.73 -2.81 2.53
CA TYR A 14 10.25 -3.38 1.27
C TYR A 14 9.36 -2.38 0.55
N VAL A 15 9.57 -2.22 -0.76
CA VAL A 15 8.82 -1.31 -1.61
C VAL A 15 8.57 -1.98 -2.96
N HIS A 16 7.41 -1.82 -3.55
CA HIS A 16 7.15 -2.33 -4.89
C HIS A 16 8.09 -1.68 -5.92
N GLU A 17 8.59 -2.45 -6.90
CA GLU A 17 9.59 -1.96 -7.86
C GLU A 17 9.12 -0.73 -8.66
N GLU A 18 7.82 -0.60 -8.95
CA GLU A 18 7.24 0.55 -9.65
C GLU A 18 7.25 1.85 -8.80
N GLU A 19 7.53 1.78 -7.49
CA GLU A 19 7.64 2.94 -6.60
C GLU A 19 9.07 3.51 -6.56
N LYS A 20 10.05 2.81 -7.17
CA LYS A 20 11.46 3.19 -7.11
C LYS A 20 11.71 4.65 -7.51
N GLU A 21 11.19 5.05 -8.66
CA GLU A 21 11.36 6.40 -9.18
C GLU A 21 10.82 7.45 -8.20
N LEU A 22 9.67 7.18 -7.59
CA LEU A 22 9.02 8.10 -6.66
C LEU A 22 9.81 8.25 -5.36
N ILE A 23 10.26 7.16 -4.74
CA ILE A 23 10.99 7.25 -3.46
C ILE A 23 12.42 7.81 -3.60
N GLU A 24 13.00 7.71 -4.79
CA GLU A 24 14.35 8.21 -5.10
C GLU A 24 14.34 9.65 -5.69
N ASP A 25 13.16 10.26 -5.89
CA ASP A 25 13.03 11.63 -6.41
C ASP A 25 12.21 12.52 -5.45
N ALA A 26 12.86 13.53 -4.86
CA ALA A 26 12.26 14.42 -3.87
C ALA A 26 11.16 15.34 -4.44
N VAL A 27 11.09 15.53 -5.75
CA VAL A 27 10.03 16.28 -6.42
C VAL A 27 8.81 15.40 -6.62
N LEU A 28 9.02 14.19 -7.14
CA LEU A 28 7.92 13.23 -7.37
C LEU A 28 7.25 12.79 -6.07
N ASN A 29 8.02 12.53 -5.00
CA ASN A 29 7.47 12.19 -3.69
C ASN A 29 6.97 13.40 -2.90
N GLN A 30 7.04 14.59 -3.48
CA GLN A 30 6.59 15.87 -2.93
C GLN A 30 7.29 16.31 -1.63
N SER A 31 8.29 15.61 -1.15
CA SER A 31 9.01 16.00 0.07
C SER A 31 9.66 17.38 -0.08
N LYS A 32 10.12 17.74 -1.28
CA LYS A 32 10.69 19.06 -1.57
C LYS A 32 9.69 20.21 -1.46
N THR A 33 8.38 19.92 -1.52
CA THR A 33 7.34 20.93 -1.33
C THR A 33 7.18 21.34 0.13
N TYR A 34 7.46 20.41 1.06
CA TYR A 34 7.22 20.59 2.49
C TYR A 34 8.49 20.67 3.33
N THR A 35 9.63 20.22 2.77
CA THR A 35 10.93 20.14 3.46
C THR A 35 12.05 20.49 2.50
N GLU A 36 13.30 20.27 2.91
CA GLU A 36 14.49 20.41 2.03
C GLU A 36 14.55 19.30 0.94
N GLY A 37 13.66 18.34 1.00
CA GLY A 37 13.59 17.17 0.15
C GLY A 37 14.14 15.93 0.85
N TYR A 38 13.49 14.78 0.63
CA TYR A 38 13.90 13.49 1.17
C TYR A 38 13.84 12.44 0.08
N VAL A 39 14.87 11.60 0.00
CA VAL A 39 14.91 10.41 -0.86
C VAL A 39 15.36 9.20 -0.05
N PHE A 40 14.87 8.03 -0.43
CA PHE A 40 15.23 6.78 0.23
C PHE A 40 15.76 5.78 -0.81
N THR A 41 17.01 5.33 -0.65
CA THR A 41 17.72 4.50 -1.63
C THR A 41 18.07 3.10 -1.13
N LYS A 42 17.67 2.76 0.11
CA LYS A 42 18.00 1.48 0.75
C LYS A 42 16.84 0.49 0.75
N ALA A 43 15.79 0.71 -0.07
CA ALA A 43 14.67 -0.19 -0.18
C ALA A 43 15.05 -1.51 -0.86
N GLN A 44 14.45 -2.59 -0.40
CA GLN A 44 14.41 -3.86 -1.11
C GLN A 44 13.16 -3.87 -1.99
N TYR A 45 13.36 -4.05 -3.30
CA TYR A 45 12.27 -3.98 -4.25
C TYR A 45 11.57 -5.33 -4.41
N VAL A 46 10.24 -5.30 -4.37
CA VAL A 46 9.37 -6.47 -4.52
C VAL A 46 8.46 -6.35 -5.73
N LYS A 47 7.90 -7.49 -6.16
CA LYS A 47 7.02 -7.58 -7.33
C LYS A 47 5.62 -8.06 -6.95
N ASP A 48 4.65 -7.81 -7.83
CA ASP A 48 3.30 -8.36 -7.68
C ASP A 48 3.32 -9.89 -7.55
N GLY A 49 2.56 -10.42 -6.61
CA GLY A 49 2.49 -11.86 -6.31
C GLY A 49 3.68 -12.44 -5.55
N GLN A 50 4.73 -11.67 -5.29
CA GLN A 50 5.88 -12.15 -4.52
C GLN A 50 5.47 -12.51 -3.09
N MET A 51 6.03 -13.62 -2.57
CA MET A 51 5.88 -14.02 -1.17
C MET A 51 7.10 -13.60 -0.37
N LEU A 52 6.87 -12.94 0.75
CA LEU A 52 7.90 -12.56 1.72
C LEU A 52 7.66 -13.32 3.01
N ASN A 53 8.59 -14.19 3.41
CA ASN A 53 8.54 -14.83 4.72
C ASN A 53 9.21 -13.89 5.74
N LEU A 54 8.41 -13.25 6.57
CA LEU A 54 8.84 -12.24 7.55
C LEU A 54 8.23 -12.55 8.91
N ILE A 55 9.04 -12.54 9.95
CA ILE A 55 8.61 -12.76 11.36
C ILE A 55 7.73 -14.00 11.57
N GLY A 56 7.92 -15.03 10.74
CA GLY A 56 7.17 -16.28 10.83
C GLY A 56 5.85 -16.33 10.06
N TYR A 57 5.54 -15.30 9.26
CA TYR A 57 4.34 -15.23 8.41
C TYR A 57 4.71 -15.06 6.94
N ASP A 58 3.84 -15.54 6.07
CA ASP A 58 3.93 -15.37 4.62
C ASP A 58 3.10 -14.17 4.17
N PHE A 59 3.78 -13.11 3.73
CA PHE A 59 3.17 -11.91 3.19
C PHE A 59 3.15 -11.98 1.67
N GLN A 60 1.97 -12.04 1.08
CA GLN A 60 1.80 -11.91 -0.36
C GLN A 60 1.76 -10.43 -0.75
N VAL A 61 2.63 -10.03 -1.66
CA VAL A 61 2.61 -8.68 -2.26
C VAL A 61 1.50 -8.62 -3.30
N ILE A 62 0.60 -7.66 -3.18
CA ILE A 62 -0.46 -7.37 -4.14
C ILE A 62 -0.24 -5.95 -4.66
N HIS A 63 0.21 -5.81 -5.89
CA HIS A 63 0.39 -4.50 -6.53
C HIS A 63 -0.96 -3.85 -6.80
N THR A 64 -1.20 -2.69 -6.22
CA THR A 64 -2.48 -1.96 -6.27
C THR A 64 -2.27 -0.51 -6.73
N PRO A 65 -1.85 -0.28 -7.99
CA PRO A 65 -1.58 1.06 -8.48
C PRO A 65 -2.82 1.95 -8.40
N GLY A 66 -2.60 3.24 -8.09
CA GLY A 66 -3.66 4.23 -8.11
C GLY A 66 -3.47 5.38 -7.14
N HIS A 67 -3.15 5.14 -5.87
CA HIS A 67 -2.68 6.20 -4.96
C HIS A 67 -1.33 6.73 -5.44
N THR A 68 -0.42 5.81 -5.68
CA THR A 68 0.79 6.01 -6.48
C THR A 68 0.92 4.86 -7.50
N LYS A 69 1.86 4.99 -8.44
CA LYS A 69 2.14 3.96 -9.45
C LYS A 69 2.59 2.63 -8.82
N GLY A 70 3.38 2.69 -7.75
CA GLY A 70 3.94 1.52 -7.07
C GLY A 70 3.21 1.14 -5.78
N SER A 71 2.01 1.67 -5.51
CA SER A 71 1.21 1.27 -4.35
C SER A 71 1.02 -0.24 -4.30
N ALA A 72 1.18 -0.83 -3.13
CA ALA A 72 1.01 -2.25 -2.90
C ALA A 72 0.36 -2.53 -1.55
N CYS A 73 -0.44 -3.59 -1.51
CA CYS A 73 -0.98 -4.17 -0.28
C CYS A 73 -0.20 -5.43 0.08
N TYR A 74 -0.22 -5.80 1.36
CA TYR A 74 0.43 -7.00 1.86
C TYR A 74 -0.62 -7.88 2.53
N TYR A 75 -0.82 -9.09 2.01
CA TYR A 75 -1.84 -10.02 2.48
C TYR A 75 -1.21 -11.20 3.22
N VAL A 76 -1.66 -11.45 4.45
CA VAL A 76 -1.30 -12.63 5.25
C VAL A 76 -2.50 -13.56 5.26
N LYS A 77 -2.47 -14.55 4.37
CA LYS A 77 -3.62 -15.43 4.11
C LYS A 77 -4.02 -16.26 5.32
N GLU A 78 -3.05 -16.79 6.07
CA GLU A 78 -3.27 -17.66 7.22
C GLU A 78 -3.96 -16.93 8.38
N GLU A 79 -3.76 -15.62 8.48
CA GLU A 79 -4.35 -14.76 9.50
C GLU A 79 -5.59 -14.00 8.98
N GLU A 80 -5.90 -14.13 7.70
CA GLU A 80 -6.97 -13.36 7.02
C GLU A 80 -6.80 -11.84 7.23
N VAL A 81 -5.57 -11.34 7.09
CA VAL A 81 -5.22 -9.93 7.32
C VAL A 81 -4.64 -9.30 6.07
N LEU A 82 -5.12 -8.10 5.73
CA LEU A 82 -4.62 -7.26 4.65
C LEU A 82 -4.12 -5.93 5.19
N PHE A 83 -2.85 -5.61 4.95
CA PHE A 83 -2.31 -4.26 5.13
C PHE A 83 -2.46 -3.50 3.82
N SER A 84 -3.41 -2.57 3.76
CA SER A 84 -3.80 -1.92 2.49
C SER A 84 -3.07 -0.62 2.21
N GLY A 85 -2.25 -0.12 3.15
CA GLY A 85 -1.62 1.20 3.00
C GLY A 85 -2.65 2.27 2.66
N ASP A 86 -2.37 3.06 1.62
CA ASP A 86 -3.27 4.11 1.15
C ASP A 86 -4.09 3.70 -0.09
N THR A 87 -4.47 2.41 -0.16
CA THR A 87 -5.31 1.88 -1.24
C THR A 87 -6.79 1.83 -0.81
N LEU A 88 -7.12 1.11 0.25
CA LEU A 88 -8.49 0.88 0.71
C LEU A 88 -8.62 1.31 2.17
N PHE A 89 -9.63 2.15 2.48
CA PHE A 89 -9.95 2.66 3.81
C PHE A 89 -11.36 2.26 4.22
N TYR A 90 -11.71 2.48 5.49
CA TYR A 90 -13.08 2.32 5.97
C TYR A 90 -14.02 3.25 5.20
N ALA A 91 -14.96 2.65 4.44
CA ALA A 91 -15.93 3.33 3.57
C ALA A 91 -15.31 4.39 2.63
N SER A 92 -14.02 4.23 2.27
CA SER A 92 -13.29 5.21 1.47
C SER A 92 -12.12 4.54 0.72
N VAL A 93 -11.43 5.33 -0.09
CA VAL A 93 -10.23 4.91 -0.84
C VAL A 93 -9.16 6.00 -0.76
N GLY A 94 -7.91 5.63 -1.09
CA GLY A 94 -6.80 6.57 -1.13
C GLY A 94 -7.01 7.70 -2.14
N ARG A 95 -6.42 8.85 -1.88
CA ARG A 95 -6.37 9.96 -2.86
C ARG A 95 -5.52 9.59 -4.06
N THR A 96 -5.79 10.22 -5.20
CA THR A 96 -5.17 9.90 -6.49
C THR A 96 -4.62 11.12 -7.23
N ASP A 97 -4.48 12.23 -6.53
CA ASP A 97 -4.04 13.52 -7.08
C ASP A 97 -2.52 13.74 -7.01
N PHE A 98 -1.75 12.71 -6.67
CA PHE A 98 -0.29 12.72 -6.76
C PHE A 98 0.20 12.56 -8.21
N PRO A 99 1.45 12.96 -8.52
CA PRO A 99 1.99 12.92 -9.88
C PRO A 99 1.86 11.57 -10.59
N THR A 100 1.92 10.45 -9.84
CA THR A 100 1.79 9.08 -10.37
C THR A 100 0.44 8.45 -10.04
N GLY A 101 -0.51 9.23 -9.49
CA GLY A 101 -1.83 8.77 -9.09
C GLY A 101 -2.79 8.58 -10.26
N SER A 102 -3.78 7.69 -10.08
CA SER A 102 -4.83 7.41 -11.06
C SER A 102 -6.07 6.82 -10.39
N THR A 103 -7.18 7.55 -10.43
CA THR A 103 -8.45 7.08 -9.86
C THR A 103 -8.95 5.80 -10.52
N SER A 104 -8.87 5.73 -11.85
CA SER A 104 -9.32 4.54 -12.58
C SER A 104 -8.48 3.30 -12.27
N ALA A 105 -7.16 3.47 -12.10
CA ALA A 105 -6.27 2.40 -11.69
C ALA A 105 -6.56 1.94 -10.26
N LEU A 106 -6.79 2.88 -9.32
CA LEU A 106 -7.11 2.57 -7.93
C LEU A 106 -8.40 1.73 -7.82
N ILE A 107 -9.47 2.19 -8.44
CA ILE A 107 -10.76 1.48 -8.41
C ILE A 107 -10.64 0.09 -9.05
N ARG A 108 -9.92 -0.01 -10.16
CA ARG A 108 -9.65 -1.32 -10.79
C ARG A 108 -8.86 -2.24 -9.86
N SER A 109 -7.78 -1.74 -9.26
CA SER A 109 -6.96 -2.51 -8.31
C SER A 109 -7.80 -3.07 -7.16
N ILE A 110 -8.66 -2.23 -6.57
CA ILE A 110 -9.52 -2.65 -5.48
C ILE A 110 -10.53 -3.72 -5.95
N LYS A 111 -11.25 -3.45 -7.05
CA LYS A 111 -12.28 -4.36 -7.56
C LYS A 111 -11.71 -5.72 -8.00
N GLU A 112 -10.62 -5.72 -8.75
CA GLU A 112 -10.08 -6.93 -9.35
C GLU A 112 -9.19 -7.73 -8.40
N LYS A 113 -8.45 -7.06 -7.50
CA LYS A 113 -7.43 -7.72 -6.66
C LYS A 113 -7.83 -7.86 -5.20
N LEU A 114 -8.54 -6.90 -4.63
CA LEU A 114 -8.90 -6.96 -3.21
C LEU A 114 -10.30 -7.52 -2.97
N MET A 115 -11.27 -7.19 -3.82
CA MET A 115 -12.64 -7.69 -3.64
C MET A 115 -12.80 -9.19 -3.96
N CYS A 116 -11.76 -9.88 -4.41
CA CYS A 116 -11.74 -11.34 -4.53
C CYS A 116 -11.27 -12.07 -3.25
N LEU A 117 -10.76 -11.33 -2.26
CA LEU A 117 -10.35 -11.89 -0.97
C LEU A 117 -11.58 -12.29 -0.12
N PRO A 118 -11.44 -13.22 0.86
CA PRO A 118 -12.52 -13.61 1.74
C PRO A 118 -13.15 -12.42 2.48
N ASP A 119 -14.46 -12.49 2.75
CA ASP A 119 -15.20 -11.42 3.44
C ASP A 119 -14.67 -11.15 4.85
N GLU A 120 -14.18 -12.19 5.52
CA GLU A 120 -13.63 -12.16 6.87
C GLU A 120 -12.28 -11.45 6.95
N THR A 121 -11.60 -11.22 5.81
CA THR A 121 -10.30 -10.56 5.78
C THR A 121 -10.38 -9.18 6.43
N ILE A 122 -9.65 -9.01 7.52
CA ILE A 122 -9.51 -7.74 8.23
C ILE A 122 -8.53 -6.85 7.47
N VAL A 123 -8.92 -5.61 7.23
CA VAL A 123 -8.11 -4.62 6.52
C VAL A 123 -7.54 -3.60 7.52
N TYR A 124 -6.22 -3.49 7.56
CA TYR A 124 -5.50 -2.46 8.31
C TYR A 124 -4.94 -1.42 7.33
N PRO A 125 -5.60 -0.25 7.23
CA PRO A 125 -5.19 0.82 6.30
C PRO A 125 -4.09 1.71 6.87
N GLY A 126 -3.48 2.52 6.03
CA GLY A 126 -2.52 3.56 6.43
C GLY A 126 -3.17 4.71 7.21
N HIS A 127 -4.46 4.95 6.99
CA HIS A 127 -5.27 5.98 7.65
C HIS A 127 -6.63 5.41 8.08
N MET A 128 -7.28 6.06 9.05
CA MET A 128 -8.57 5.66 9.61
C MET A 128 -8.51 4.37 10.43
N GLY A 129 -9.65 3.80 10.78
CA GLY A 129 -9.75 2.55 11.53
C GLY A 129 -9.75 1.32 10.62
N ALA A 130 -9.58 0.16 11.24
CA ALA A 130 -9.69 -1.12 10.54
C ALA A 130 -11.10 -1.34 9.97
N THR A 131 -11.18 -2.13 8.89
CA THR A 131 -12.41 -2.56 8.25
C THR A 131 -12.31 -4.03 7.82
N SER A 132 -13.23 -4.52 7.00
CA SER A 132 -13.15 -5.85 6.39
C SER A 132 -13.48 -5.82 4.91
N ILE A 133 -12.99 -6.80 4.17
CA ILE A 133 -13.30 -6.94 2.74
C ILE A 133 -14.80 -7.07 2.52
N GLY A 134 -15.50 -7.83 3.35
CA GLY A 134 -16.96 -8.01 3.26
C GLY A 134 -17.72 -6.71 3.47
N TYR A 135 -17.32 -5.89 4.45
CA TYR A 135 -17.93 -4.57 4.66
C TYR A 135 -17.71 -3.66 3.45
N GLU A 136 -16.45 -3.54 2.99
CA GLU A 136 -16.11 -2.63 1.88
C GLU A 136 -16.78 -3.05 0.56
N ARG A 137 -16.90 -4.36 0.30
CA ARG A 137 -17.62 -4.87 -0.88
C ARG A 137 -19.07 -4.42 -0.92
N GLN A 138 -19.73 -4.32 0.25
CA GLN A 138 -21.15 -4.00 0.35
C GLN A 138 -21.42 -2.50 0.55
N GLN A 139 -20.54 -1.79 1.23
CA GLN A 139 -20.84 -0.46 1.76
C GLN A 139 -19.95 0.66 1.22
N ASN A 140 -18.81 0.33 0.59
CA ASN A 140 -17.89 1.37 0.12
C ASN A 140 -18.47 2.09 -1.10
N PRO A 141 -18.77 3.41 -1.02
CA PRO A 141 -19.41 4.14 -2.10
C PRO A 141 -18.55 4.33 -3.36
N PHE A 142 -17.22 4.14 -3.24
CA PHE A 142 -16.27 4.34 -4.35
C PHE A 142 -16.13 3.13 -5.25
N ILE A 143 -16.58 1.95 -4.79
CA ILE A 143 -16.40 0.67 -5.51
C ILE A 143 -17.70 -0.03 -5.85
N GLN A 144 -18.83 0.64 -5.69
CA GLN A 144 -20.15 0.15 -6.12
C GLN A 144 -20.27 0.09 -7.65
#